data_278c3f792f349e9aecce19850c5c277c
#
_entry.id   278c3f792f349e9aecce19850c5c277c
#
_cell.length_a   1.000
_cell.length_b   1.000
_cell.length_c   1.000
_cell.angle_alpha   90.00
_cell.angle_beta   90.00
_cell.angle_gamma   90.00
#
_symmetry.space_group_name_H-M   'P 1'
#
loop_
_entity.id
_entity.type
_entity.pdbx_description
1 polymer ?
#
loop_
_entity_poly.entity_id
_entity_poly.type
_entity_poly.pdbx_seq_one_letter_code
_entity_poly.pdbx_strand_id
1 'polypeptide(L)'
;MQMIWMRITNVINPLKGHHQSQVKLLKIKLFMKVVKKAIYVAVALFCLNLTVSAQSITLKVSNITVKQAMDELKSRSGYSFVFSSADVDTGKKVSVSAENQSVDAVIEQILRGQELTYEIRDKNVIIRKKTSSIKETSKKAIEVIGTVLDSKGVPIIGANVVIKGTTNGTISDFDGNFSIQNVPANAVLIVSYIGYVDKEIAVGDESVIKVILSEDMQALDEVVVVGYGTMKKSDLTGSISNVKSDKLLNRPVTNITQSLQGKVAGVEVFQNSGAPGGHVRMRIRGDNSIKSSNEPLYVVDGIIGVTSELLNPNDVESIEVLKDASATAIYGARGANGVVLVTTKRGLKGKPIVSYEGYMAIGTPAKKIDVLNSEEFMQVYNSLYENAKKYDPKGYEEGKYANRNLPSNYPNLFDANGKPLYDTDWQDEAYRTAISHNHQISMRGGTDNTTYGLFVSYKDENGIMLESGLKRYSGKITLDTKVKDWLTVGGMLSVNQVNENRVFTLTDTGAASRSVLETLPIIPVKYPDGRSEERRVGKECRSRWSPYH
;
A
#
# COMPACT_ATOMS: atom_id res chain seq x y z
N MET A 1 6.51 29.12 14.54
CA MET A 1 7.46 29.13 13.42
C MET A 1 6.69 28.78 12.16
N GLN A 2 6.39 29.79 11.33
CA GLN A 2 5.49 29.65 10.17
C GLN A 2 6.16 28.81 9.09
N MET A 3 5.55 27.69 8.72
CA MET A 3 5.91 26.92 7.53
C MET A 3 5.29 27.60 6.30
N ILE A 4 6.14 27.97 5.37
CA ILE A 4 5.71 28.54 4.08
C ILE A 4 5.15 27.39 3.23
N TRP A 5 3.82 27.35 3.11
CA TRP A 5 3.12 26.54 2.13
C TRP A 5 2.96 27.31 0.83
N MET A 6 3.66 26.92 -0.21
CA MET A 6 3.38 27.42 -1.55
C MET A 6 2.11 26.74 -2.09
N ARG A 7 0.98 27.40 -1.95
CA ARG A 7 -0.28 27.05 -2.62
C ARG A 7 -0.15 27.40 -4.11
N ILE A 8 -0.04 26.43 -4.97
CA ILE A 8 -0.33 26.61 -6.40
C ILE A 8 -1.80 26.25 -6.60
N THR A 9 -2.69 27.17 -6.32
CA THR A 9 -4.07 27.12 -6.76
C THR A 9 -4.18 27.91 -8.07
N ASN A 10 -4.30 27.22 -9.19
CA ASN A 10 -4.70 27.83 -10.44
C ASN A 10 -6.22 28.00 -10.45
N VAL A 11 -6.69 29.20 -10.13
CA VAL A 11 -7.99 29.70 -10.60
C VAL A 11 -7.73 30.27 -11.99
N ILE A 12 -8.10 29.55 -13.03
CA ILE A 12 -8.04 30.05 -14.40
C ILE A 12 -9.32 30.83 -14.66
N ASN A 13 -9.18 32.15 -14.72
CA ASN A 13 -10.19 33.03 -15.33
C ASN A 13 -9.98 33.01 -16.86
N PRO A 14 -10.97 32.62 -17.66
CA PRO A 14 -10.79 32.51 -19.09
C PRO A 14 -11.07 33.89 -19.75
N LEU A 15 -10.04 34.68 -19.96
CA LEU A 15 -10.03 35.74 -20.99
C LEU A 15 -8.76 36.60 -20.88
N LYS A 16 -7.71 36.22 -21.59
CA LYS A 16 -6.70 37.01 -22.31
C LYS A 16 -5.34 36.31 -22.40
N GLY A 17 -4.92 36.03 -23.62
CA GLY A 17 -3.50 35.89 -23.95
C GLY A 17 -2.97 34.49 -24.24
N HIS A 18 -3.17 34.02 -25.48
CA HIS A 18 -2.54 32.79 -26.02
C HIS A 18 -0.99 32.75 -25.91
N HIS A 19 -0.32 33.82 -25.59
CA HIS A 19 1.14 33.91 -25.50
C HIS A 19 1.70 33.60 -24.09
N GLN A 20 0.92 33.84 -23.02
CA GLN A 20 1.41 33.55 -21.65
C GLN A 20 1.26 32.09 -21.23
N SER A 21 0.35 31.34 -21.85
CA SER A 21 0.16 29.91 -21.55
C SER A 21 1.32 29.06 -22.06
N GLN A 22 1.87 29.37 -23.22
CA GLN A 22 3.01 28.66 -23.83
C GLN A 22 4.30 28.85 -23.01
N VAL A 23 4.55 30.02 -22.46
CA VAL A 23 5.73 30.29 -21.63
C VAL A 23 5.63 29.59 -20.26
N LYS A 24 4.42 29.49 -19.66
CA LYS A 24 4.20 28.71 -18.42
C LYS A 24 4.37 27.22 -18.67
N LEU A 25 3.82 26.68 -19.76
CA LEU A 25 3.99 25.27 -20.13
C LEU A 25 5.46 24.91 -20.39
N LEU A 26 6.20 25.83 -21.04
CA LEU A 26 7.63 25.64 -21.30
C LEU A 26 8.46 25.63 -20.01
N LYS A 27 8.15 26.52 -19.05
CA LYS A 27 8.80 26.56 -17.75
C LYS A 27 8.49 25.31 -16.92
N ILE A 28 7.26 24.80 -16.95
CA ILE A 28 6.88 23.54 -16.28
C ILE A 28 7.58 22.34 -16.94
N LYS A 29 7.62 22.28 -18.28
CA LYS A 29 8.36 21.22 -19.00
C LYS A 29 9.86 21.26 -18.71
N LEU A 30 10.45 22.46 -18.60
CA LEU A 30 11.87 22.62 -18.25
C LEU A 30 12.13 22.21 -16.80
N PHE A 31 11.30 22.63 -15.85
CA PHE A 31 11.36 22.23 -14.45
C PHE A 31 11.23 20.71 -14.30
N MET A 32 10.25 20.08 -14.99
CA MET A 32 10.09 18.62 -15.00
C MET A 32 11.31 17.88 -15.59
N LYS A 33 11.97 18.44 -16.62
CA LYS A 33 13.24 17.88 -17.15
C LYS A 33 14.36 17.97 -16.12
N VAL A 34 14.45 19.05 -15.37
CA VAL A 34 15.47 19.22 -14.30
C VAL A 34 15.20 18.27 -13.14
N VAL A 35 13.95 18.15 -12.70
CA VAL A 35 13.54 17.20 -11.64
C VAL A 35 13.79 15.76 -12.07
N LYS A 36 13.44 15.38 -13.31
CA LYS A 36 13.77 14.04 -13.84
C LYS A 36 15.27 13.79 -13.85
N LYS A 37 16.09 14.74 -14.30
CA LYS A 37 17.55 14.60 -14.27
C LYS A 37 18.10 14.50 -12.84
N ALA A 38 17.55 15.28 -11.89
CA ALA A 38 17.95 15.20 -10.49
C ALA A 38 17.58 13.83 -9.85
N ILE A 39 16.43 13.26 -10.20
CA ILE A 39 16.02 11.92 -9.77
C ILE A 39 16.95 10.86 -10.39
N TYR A 40 17.29 10.96 -11.69
CA TYR A 40 18.23 10.04 -12.32
C TYR A 40 19.63 10.12 -11.70
N VAL A 41 20.10 11.32 -11.38
CA VAL A 41 21.38 11.53 -10.70
C VAL A 41 21.35 10.98 -9.28
N ALA A 42 20.26 11.19 -8.54
CA ALA A 42 20.08 10.62 -7.19
C ALA A 42 20.00 9.09 -7.20
N VAL A 43 19.30 8.50 -8.17
CA VAL A 43 19.25 7.05 -8.37
C VAL A 43 20.61 6.50 -8.81
N ALA A 44 21.31 7.19 -9.70
CA ALA A 44 22.66 6.80 -10.13
C ALA A 44 23.67 6.89 -8.97
N LEU A 45 23.62 7.94 -8.15
CA LEU A 45 24.43 8.09 -6.94
C LEU A 45 24.08 7.03 -5.88
N PHE A 46 22.82 6.63 -5.79
CA PHE A 46 22.37 5.56 -4.90
C PHE A 46 22.85 4.18 -5.40
N CYS A 47 22.77 3.93 -6.71
CA CYS A 47 23.28 2.69 -7.32
C CYS A 47 24.81 2.57 -7.22
N LEU A 48 25.55 3.69 -7.26
CA LEU A 48 27.00 3.71 -7.08
C LEU A 48 27.46 3.32 -5.67
N ASN A 49 26.57 3.44 -4.66
CA ASN A 49 26.89 3.03 -3.28
C ASN A 49 26.47 1.60 -2.95
N LEU A 50 25.87 0.85 -3.89
CA LEU A 50 25.51 -0.56 -3.71
C LEU A 50 26.61 -1.54 -4.16
N THR A 51 27.80 -1.08 -4.47
CA THR A 51 28.95 -1.98 -4.51
C THR A 51 29.25 -2.41 -3.07
N VAL A 52 28.61 -3.46 -2.62
CA VAL A 52 29.15 -4.31 -1.57
C VAL A 52 30.47 -4.82 -2.12
N SER A 53 31.57 -4.13 -1.80
CA SER A 53 32.91 -4.65 -2.01
C SER A 53 33.04 -5.89 -1.10
N ALA A 54 32.77 -7.06 -1.67
CA ALA A 54 33.41 -8.24 -1.17
C ALA A 54 34.92 -7.96 -1.28
N GLN A 55 35.55 -7.67 -0.16
CA GLN A 55 36.98 -7.40 -0.09
C GLN A 55 37.69 -8.69 -0.53
N SER A 56 38.05 -8.75 -1.78
CA SER A 56 38.82 -9.88 -2.31
C SER A 56 40.28 -9.67 -1.95
N ILE A 57 40.91 -10.71 -1.40
CA ILE A 57 42.26 -10.68 -0.89
C ILE A 57 43.15 -11.60 -1.73
N THR A 58 44.32 -11.12 -2.05
CA THR A 58 45.37 -11.94 -2.64
C THR A 58 46.47 -12.16 -1.60
N LEU A 59 46.62 -13.42 -1.17
CA LEU A 59 47.62 -13.87 -0.20
C LEU A 59 48.29 -15.15 -0.68
N LYS A 60 49.57 -15.05 -1.03
CA LYS A 60 50.41 -16.20 -1.39
C LYS A 60 51.56 -16.32 -0.39
N VAL A 61 51.50 -17.34 0.47
CA VAL A 61 52.51 -17.63 1.48
C VAL A 61 52.73 -19.12 1.57
N SER A 62 53.96 -19.56 1.74
CA SER A 62 54.32 -20.98 1.80
C SER A 62 55.14 -21.27 3.05
N ASN A 63 54.79 -22.34 3.75
CA ASN A 63 55.52 -22.86 4.89
C ASN A 63 55.74 -21.85 6.04
N ILE A 64 54.79 -20.98 6.31
CA ILE A 64 54.80 -20.04 7.44
C ILE A 64 53.90 -20.52 8.58
N THR A 65 54.12 -19.98 9.77
CA THR A 65 53.26 -20.36 10.94
C THR A 65 51.85 -19.76 10.82
N VAL A 66 50.85 -20.42 11.41
CA VAL A 66 49.48 -19.92 11.48
C VAL A 66 49.44 -18.50 12.03
N LYS A 67 50.26 -18.19 13.04
CA LYS A 67 50.37 -16.81 13.59
C LYS A 67 50.83 -15.81 12.51
N GLN A 68 51.90 -16.16 11.77
CA GLN A 68 52.39 -15.29 10.70
C GLN A 68 51.37 -15.11 9.57
N ALA A 69 50.62 -16.16 9.22
CA ALA A 69 49.57 -16.09 8.23
C ALA A 69 48.38 -15.19 8.67
N MET A 70 48.01 -15.24 9.95
CA MET A 70 47.00 -14.38 10.54
C MET A 70 47.47 -12.92 10.60
N ASP A 71 48.74 -12.65 10.98
CA ASP A 71 49.32 -11.30 11.01
C ASP A 71 49.40 -10.70 9.62
N GLU A 72 49.75 -11.49 8.59
CA GLU A 72 49.79 -11.05 7.18
C GLU A 72 48.38 -10.75 6.66
N LEU A 73 47.38 -11.58 7.00
CA LEU A 73 45.99 -11.33 6.65
C LEU A 73 45.44 -10.07 7.37
N LYS A 74 45.81 -9.87 8.64
CA LYS A 74 45.47 -8.67 9.39
C LYS A 74 46.03 -7.41 8.73
N SER A 75 47.27 -7.42 8.33
CA SER A 75 47.95 -6.25 7.70
C SER A 75 47.31 -5.84 6.38
N ARG A 76 46.78 -6.80 5.60
CA ARG A 76 46.18 -6.59 4.26
C ARG A 76 44.68 -6.32 4.28
N SER A 77 43.96 -6.84 5.24
CA SER A 77 42.50 -6.79 5.27
C SER A 77 41.92 -5.94 6.41
N GLY A 78 42.75 -5.62 7.41
CA GLY A 78 42.29 -4.92 8.62
C GLY A 78 41.42 -5.74 9.56
N TYR A 79 41.32 -7.08 9.34
CA TYR A 79 40.63 -7.98 10.25
C TYR A 79 41.52 -8.32 11.45
N SER A 80 40.94 -8.31 12.66
CA SER A 80 41.63 -8.70 13.90
C SER A 80 41.21 -10.11 14.29
N PHE A 81 42.17 -10.90 14.83
CA PHE A 81 41.89 -12.27 15.28
C PHE A 81 41.82 -12.32 16.81
N VAL A 82 40.77 -12.93 17.31
CA VAL A 82 40.52 -13.16 18.75
C VAL A 82 40.43 -14.67 18.97
N PHE A 83 41.36 -15.24 19.70
CA PHE A 83 41.38 -16.67 20.02
C PHE A 83 42.09 -16.94 21.36
N SER A 84 41.80 -18.09 21.96
CA SER A 84 42.57 -18.57 23.09
C SER A 84 43.83 -19.31 22.59
N SER A 85 44.98 -18.99 23.16
CA SER A 85 46.24 -19.64 22.81
C SER A 85 46.26 -21.13 23.20
N ALA A 86 45.31 -21.59 24.02
CA ALA A 86 45.13 -23.00 24.35
C ALA A 86 44.34 -23.78 23.28
N ASP A 87 43.58 -23.06 22.42
CA ASP A 87 42.69 -23.69 21.45
C ASP A 87 43.30 -23.72 20.05
N VAL A 88 44.17 -22.76 19.72
CA VAL A 88 44.76 -22.60 18.38
C VAL A 88 46.24 -22.93 18.40
N ASP A 89 46.68 -23.94 17.64
CA ASP A 89 48.09 -24.19 17.42
C ASP A 89 48.66 -23.13 16.44
N THR A 90 49.18 -22.06 17.02
CA THR A 90 49.76 -20.93 16.27
C THR A 90 51.11 -21.24 15.67
N GLY A 91 51.80 -22.31 16.10
CA GLY A 91 53.11 -22.77 15.60
C GLY A 91 53.01 -23.68 14.38
N LYS A 92 51.83 -24.21 14.08
CA LYS A 92 51.61 -25.08 12.92
C LYS A 92 51.95 -24.37 11.64
N LYS A 93 52.67 -25.03 10.73
CA LYS A 93 53.03 -24.48 9.42
C LYS A 93 51.89 -24.68 8.42
N VAL A 94 51.56 -23.60 7.69
CA VAL A 94 50.54 -23.57 6.67
C VAL A 94 51.03 -22.90 5.39
N SER A 95 50.45 -23.29 4.26
CA SER A 95 50.66 -22.63 2.98
C SER A 95 49.30 -22.17 2.47
N VAL A 96 49.17 -20.90 2.17
CA VAL A 96 47.93 -20.25 1.71
C VAL A 96 48.18 -19.72 0.31
N SER A 97 47.34 -20.10 -0.63
CA SER A 97 47.35 -19.59 -2.00
C SER A 97 45.97 -19.08 -2.37
N ALA A 98 45.75 -17.82 -2.12
CA ALA A 98 44.51 -17.12 -2.44
C ALA A 98 44.77 -16.01 -3.43
N GLU A 99 44.16 -16.06 -4.59
CA GLU A 99 44.14 -14.98 -5.58
C GLU A 99 42.72 -14.48 -5.71
N ASN A 100 42.46 -13.22 -5.34
CA ASN A 100 41.16 -12.56 -5.46
C ASN A 100 40.02 -13.33 -4.76
N GLN A 101 40.30 -13.95 -3.59
CA GLN A 101 39.37 -14.74 -2.82
C GLN A 101 38.74 -13.93 -1.68
N SER A 102 37.58 -14.37 -1.17
CA SER A 102 36.96 -13.77 0.00
C SER A 102 37.78 -14.02 1.27
N VAL A 103 37.63 -13.14 2.26
CA VAL A 103 38.29 -13.27 3.58
C VAL A 103 38.01 -14.63 4.21
N ASP A 104 36.77 -15.12 4.12
CA ASP A 104 36.34 -16.42 4.62
C ASP A 104 37.17 -17.56 4.02
N ALA A 105 37.33 -17.59 2.70
CA ALA A 105 38.10 -18.62 2.01
C ALA A 105 39.58 -18.61 2.42
N VAL A 106 40.15 -17.45 2.75
CA VAL A 106 41.52 -17.33 3.24
C VAL A 106 41.65 -17.82 4.66
N ILE A 107 40.71 -17.50 5.54
CA ILE A 107 40.67 -17.97 6.94
C ILE A 107 40.53 -19.48 6.98
N GLU A 108 39.67 -20.07 6.15
CA GLU A 108 39.55 -21.55 6.07
C GLU A 108 40.86 -22.23 5.67
N GLN A 109 41.64 -21.63 4.76
CA GLN A 109 42.94 -22.15 4.38
C GLN A 109 43.96 -22.02 5.52
N ILE A 110 43.96 -20.95 6.29
CA ILE A 110 44.84 -20.72 7.45
C ILE A 110 44.54 -21.70 8.57
N LEU A 111 43.24 -22.01 8.84
CA LEU A 111 42.79 -22.89 9.90
C LEU A 111 42.74 -24.37 9.50
N ARG A 112 43.05 -24.67 8.25
CA ARG A 112 42.93 -26.02 7.69
C ARG A 112 43.77 -27.06 8.46
N GLY A 113 43.11 -28.17 8.82
CA GLY A 113 43.73 -29.27 9.56
C GLY A 113 43.89 -28.99 11.07
N GLN A 114 43.18 -28.00 11.58
CA GLN A 114 42.89 -27.84 13.01
C GLN A 114 41.37 -27.96 13.19
N GLU A 115 40.91 -28.58 14.26
CA GLU A 115 39.49 -28.70 14.58
C GLU A 115 38.97 -27.40 15.20
N LEU A 116 38.93 -26.36 14.35
CA LEU A 116 38.53 -25.00 14.74
C LEU A 116 37.33 -24.57 13.94
N THR A 117 36.47 -23.72 14.54
CA THR A 117 35.42 -22.95 13.90
C THR A 117 35.66 -21.49 14.15
N TYR A 118 35.20 -20.64 13.25
CA TYR A 118 35.34 -19.20 13.41
C TYR A 118 34.01 -18.49 13.13
N GLU A 119 33.87 -17.30 13.69
CA GLU A 119 32.74 -16.38 13.49
C GLU A 119 33.30 -14.99 13.21
N ILE A 120 32.81 -14.32 12.16
CA ILE A 120 33.20 -12.95 11.84
C ILE A 120 32.12 -12.01 12.33
N ARG A 121 32.52 -11.10 13.26
CA ARG A 121 31.65 -10.01 13.76
C ARG A 121 32.36 -8.68 13.53
N ASP A 122 31.76 -7.84 12.69
CA ASP A 122 32.34 -6.57 12.20
C ASP A 122 33.70 -6.83 11.49
N LYS A 123 34.83 -6.50 12.07
CA LYS A 123 36.17 -6.84 11.56
C LYS A 123 36.96 -7.74 12.51
N ASN A 124 36.28 -8.45 13.41
CA ASN A 124 36.89 -9.38 14.35
C ASN A 124 36.55 -10.80 13.98
N VAL A 125 37.57 -11.64 13.78
CA VAL A 125 37.47 -13.08 13.55
C VAL A 125 37.67 -13.78 14.89
N ILE A 126 36.61 -14.33 15.45
CA ILE A 126 36.61 -15.07 16.72
C ILE A 126 36.79 -16.53 16.40
N ILE A 127 37.93 -17.14 16.80
CA ILE A 127 38.23 -18.55 16.56
C ILE A 127 38.03 -19.33 17.85
N ARG A 128 37.33 -20.47 17.75
CA ARG A 128 37.07 -21.40 18.85
C ARG A 128 37.35 -22.80 18.38
N LYS A 129 37.69 -23.68 19.35
CA LYS A 129 37.81 -25.12 19.08
C LYS A 129 36.46 -25.62 18.59
N LYS A 130 36.43 -26.34 17.47
CA LYS A 130 35.25 -27.05 17.01
C LYS A 130 34.95 -28.07 18.09
N THR A 131 33.97 -27.76 18.93
CA THR A 131 33.44 -28.75 19.86
C THR A 131 32.85 -29.83 18.97
N SER A 132 33.58 -30.95 18.82
CA SER A 132 32.99 -32.16 18.32
C SER A 132 31.73 -32.30 19.13
N SER A 133 30.57 -32.41 18.45
CA SER A 133 29.37 -32.82 19.14
C SER A 133 29.79 -34.07 19.94
N ILE A 134 30.08 -33.87 21.22
CA ILE A 134 30.02 -34.95 22.17
C ILE A 134 28.65 -35.53 21.86
N LYS A 135 28.61 -36.78 21.37
CA LYS A 135 27.45 -37.60 21.57
C LYS A 135 27.10 -37.38 23.04
N GLU A 136 26.20 -36.42 23.26
CA GLU A 136 25.46 -36.41 24.51
C GLU A 136 24.90 -37.81 24.60
N THR A 137 25.42 -38.55 25.54
CA THR A 137 24.74 -39.72 26.07
C THR A 137 23.30 -39.27 26.18
N SER A 138 22.46 -39.81 25.35
CA SER A 138 21.05 -39.52 25.24
C SER A 138 20.42 -39.64 26.63
N LYS A 139 20.41 -38.57 27.41
CA LYS A 139 19.39 -38.39 28.41
C LYS A 139 18.09 -38.33 27.61
N LYS A 140 17.28 -39.35 27.84
CA LYS A 140 15.97 -39.61 27.22
C LYS A 140 15.24 -38.30 26.96
N ALA A 141 14.98 -38.00 25.69
CA ALA A 141 14.09 -36.92 25.34
C ALA A 141 12.76 -37.16 26.04
N ILE A 142 12.32 -36.21 26.84
CA ILE A 142 11.12 -36.32 27.64
C ILE A 142 9.94 -35.66 26.90
N GLU A 143 8.76 -36.18 27.14
CA GLU A 143 7.52 -35.47 26.82
C GLU A 143 7.24 -34.52 27.98
N VAL A 144 7.02 -33.23 27.66
CA VAL A 144 6.67 -32.21 28.62
C VAL A 144 5.21 -31.83 28.39
N ILE A 145 4.40 -32.03 29.41
CA ILE A 145 3.00 -31.58 29.47
C ILE A 145 2.89 -30.38 30.39
N GLY A 146 1.99 -29.50 30.10
CA GLY A 146 1.76 -28.34 30.97
C GLY A 146 0.47 -27.61 30.69
N THR A 147 0.22 -26.60 31.51
CA THR A 147 -0.99 -25.76 31.39
C THR A 147 -0.60 -24.30 31.37
N VAL A 148 -1.13 -23.55 30.42
CA VAL A 148 -0.92 -22.10 30.29
C VAL A 148 -2.14 -21.36 30.84
N LEU A 149 -1.93 -20.54 31.85
CA LEU A 149 -2.98 -19.78 32.53
C LEU A 149 -2.62 -18.28 32.52
N ASP A 150 -3.63 -17.44 32.68
CA ASP A 150 -3.44 -16.02 32.98
C ASP A 150 -3.16 -15.77 34.46
N SER A 151 -2.94 -14.50 34.85
CA SER A 151 -2.71 -14.09 36.23
C SER A 151 -3.91 -14.32 37.16
N LYS A 152 -5.12 -14.54 36.60
CA LYS A 152 -6.36 -14.83 37.32
C LYS A 152 -6.67 -16.32 37.41
N GLY A 153 -5.82 -17.16 36.77
CA GLY A 153 -5.98 -18.61 36.75
C GLY A 153 -6.92 -19.12 35.64
N VAL A 154 -7.26 -18.27 34.66
CA VAL A 154 -8.10 -18.67 33.51
C VAL A 154 -7.20 -19.32 32.45
N PRO A 155 -7.59 -20.46 31.83
CA PRO A 155 -6.83 -21.10 30.77
C PRO A 155 -6.65 -20.19 29.54
N ILE A 156 -5.44 -20.14 28.98
CA ILE A 156 -5.15 -19.42 27.75
C ILE A 156 -5.16 -20.42 26.59
N ILE A 157 -6.12 -20.28 25.70
CA ILE A 157 -6.32 -21.12 24.52
C ILE A 157 -5.44 -20.64 23.36
N GLY A 158 -4.71 -21.53 22.70
CA GLY A 158 -3.90 -21.18 21.52
C GLY A 158 -2.59 -20.45 21.84
N ALA A 159 -2.09 -20.52 23.09
CA ALA A 159 -0.78 -20.03 23.43
C ALA A 159 0.28 -20.87 22.71
N ASN A 160 1.27 -20.21 22.11
CA ASN A 160 2.36 -20.85 21.40
C ASN A 160 3.46 -21.25 22.38
N VAL A 161 3.86 -22.52 22.37
CA VAL A 161 4.92 -23.09 23.23
C VAL A 161 6.00 -23.67 22.33
N VAL A 162 7.20 -23.07 22.33
CA VAL A 162 8.30 -23.45 21.43
C VAL A 162 9.59 -23.71 22.24
N ILE A 163 10.37 -24.72 21.85
CA ILE A 163 11.71 -24.89 22.40
C ILE A 163 12.65 -23.84 21.84
N LYS A 164 13.25 -23.03 22.71
CA LYS A 164 14.16 -21.94 22.35
C LYS A 164 15.26 -22.40 21.40
N GLY A 165 15.38 -21.71 20.25
CA GLY A 165 16.39 -22.01 19.24
C GLY A 165 16.04 -23.16 18.29
N THR A 166 14.83 -23.70 18.33
CA THR A 166 14.35 -24.77 17.44
C THR A 166 13.01 -24.37 16.79
N THR A 167 12.56 -25.18 15.83
CA THR A 167 11.22 -25.10 15.24
C THR A 167 10.23 -26.09 15.89
N ASN A 168 10.65 -26.82 16.93
CA ASN A 168 9.78 -27.74 17.63
C ASN A 168 8.89 -26.98 18.62
N GLY A 169 7.58 -27.04 18.42
CA GLY A 169 6.60 -26.32 19.22
C GLY A 169 5.21 -26.94 19.14
N THR A 170 4.32 -26.45 20.00
CA THR A 170 2.91 -26.85 20.10
C THR A 170 2.08 -25.63 20.50
N ILE A 171 0.75 -25.77 20.48
CA ILE A 171 -0.20 -24.75 20.95
C ILE A 171 -1.04 -25.33 22.09
N SER A 172 -1.48 -24.50 23.02
CA SER A 172 -2.37 -24.90 24.11
C SER A 172 -3.82 -25.15 23.60
N ASP A 173 -4.49 -26.15 24.18
CA ASP A 173 -5.87 -26.54 23.88
C ASP A 173 -6.91 -25.64 24.58
N PHE A 174 -8.19 -26.05 24.54
CA PHE A 174 -9.31 -25.29 25.13
C PHE A 174 -9.25 -25.18 26.65
N ASP A 175 -8.55 -26.10 27.32
CA ASP A 175 -8.33 -26.10 28.78
C ASP A 175 -6.96 -25.50 29.14
N GLY A 176 -6.26 -24.91 28.14
CA GLY A 176 -4.93 -24.33 28.29
C GLY A 176 -3.79 -25.36 28.36
N ASN A 177 -4.07 -26.67 28.17
CA ASN A 177 -3.07 -27.71 28.27
C ASN A 177 -2.26 -27.79 26.97
N PHE A 178 -0.97 -28.14 27.10
CA PHE A 178 -0.08 -28.44 25.97
C PHE A 178 0.73 -29.68 26.21
N SER A 179 1.11 -30.37 25.15
CA SER A 179 2.09 -31.44 25.16
C SER A 179 3.14 -31.20 24.06
N ILE A 180 4.41 -31.28 24.42
CA ILE A 180 5.53 -31.16 23.50
C ILE A 180 6.46 -32.34 23.66
N GLN A 181 6.72 -33.05 22.57
CA GLN A 181 7.56 -34.25 22.55
C GLN A 181 9.01 -33.92 22.17
N ASN A 182 9.91 -34.83 22.49
CA ASN A 182 11.33 -34.71 22.16
C ASN A 182 12.01 -33.45 22.75
N VAL A 183 11.68 -33.12 24.00
CA VAL A 183 12.28 -31.99 24.72
C VAL A 183 13.59 -32.41 25.36
N PRO A 184 14.73 -31.74 25.07
CA PRO A 184 16.01 -32.00 25.77
C PRO A 184 15.91 -31.64 27.26
N ALA A 185 16.57 -32.40 28.13
CA ALA A 185 16.48 -32.23 29.59
C ALA A 185 16.88 -30.83 30.14
N ASN A 186 17.59 -30.02 29.37
CA ASN A 186 17.97 -28.66 29.75
C ASN A 186 17.37 -27.61 28.78
N ALA A 187 16.27 -27.92 28.11
CA ALA A 187 15.64 -27.03 27.18
C ALA A 187 14.97 -25.85 27.91
N VAL A 188 14.90 -24.72 27.24
CA VAL A 188 14.10 -23.56 27.64
C VAL A 188 12.91 -23.50 26.72
N LEU A 189 11.69 -23.50 27.27
CA LEU A 189 10.47 -23.26 26.55
C LEU A 189 10.21 -21.75 26.53
N ILE A 190 9.82 -21.24 25.37
CA ILE A 190 9.28 -19.88 25.21
C ILE A 190 7.77 -20.04 25.02
N VAL A 191 7.01 -19.46 25.95
CA VAL A 191 5.54 -19.43 25.87
C VAL A 191 5.09 -18.02 25.56
N SER A 192 4.37 -17.86 24.45
CA SER A 192 3.92 -16.56 23.96
C SER A 192 2.43 -16.60 23.58
N TYR A 193 1.73 -15.49 23.83
CA TYR A 193 0.34 -15.29 23.44
C TYR A 193 0.04 -13.80 23.22
N ILE A 194 -0.84 -13.50 22.27
CA ILE A 194 -1.18 -12.10 21.92
C ILE A 194 -1.77 -11.38 23.13
N GLY A 195 -1.15 -10.27 23.55
CA GLY A 195 -1.59 -9.49 24.71
C GLY A 195 -0.96 -9.93 26.04
N TYR A 196 0.01 -10.82 26.01
CA TYR A 196 0.76 -11.28 27.19
C TYR A 196 2.26 -11.16 26.97
N VAL A 197 3.01 -10.99 28.06
CA VAL A 197 4.47 -10.95 28.04
C VAL A 197 5.00 -12.36 27.81
N ASP A 198 5.90 -12.50 26.84
CA ASP A 198 6.58 -13.77 26.56
C ASP A 198 7.31 -14.28 27.80
N LYS A 199 7.16 -15.57 28.14
CA LYS A 199 7.78 -16.19 29.29
C LYS A 199 8.73 -17.31 28.89
N GLU A 200 9.96 -17.22 29.37
CA GLU A 200 10.96 -18.29 29.22
C GLU A 200 10.97 -19.16 30.48
N ILE A 201 10.91 -20.49 30.30
CA ILE A 201 10.87 -21.48 31.37
C ILE A 201 11.86 -22.57 31.06
N ALA A 202 12.79 -22.80 32.00
CA ALA A 202 13.69 -23.95 31.93
C ALA A 202 12.94 -25.24 32.33
N VAL A 203 13.02 -26.26 31.49
CA VAL A 203 12.28 -27.52 31.67
C VAL A 203 12.80 -28.34 32.85
N GLY A 204 14.09 -28.30 33.18
CA GLY A 204 14.66 -29.08 34.28
C GLY A 204 14.34 -30.59 34.19
N ASP A 205 14.12 -31.21 35.34
CA ASP A 205 13.72 -32.63 35.44
C ASP A 205 12.19 -32.82 35.56
N GLU A 206 11.40 -31.75 35.47
CA GLU A 206 9.94 -31.79 35.61
C GLU A 206 9.27 -32.06 34.27
N SER A 207 8.39 -33.10 34.26
CA SER A 207 7.57 -33.44 33.08
C SER A 207 6.24 -32.72 33.03
N VAL A 208 5.85 -32.00 34.10
CA VAL A 208 4.59 -31.21 34.17
C VAL A 208 4.90 -29.78 34.56
N ILE A 209 4.57 -28.85 33.70
CA ILE A 209 4.89 -27.42 33.87
C ILE A 209 3.63 -26.58 33.89
N LYS A 210 3.47 -25.77 34.92
CA LYS A 210 2.42 -24.75 35.01
C LYS A 210 2.98 -23.38 34.62
N VAL A 211 2.45 -22.79 33.55
CA VAL A 211 2.86 -21.50 33.03
C VAL A 211 1.81 -20.47 33.36
N ILE A 212 2.19 -19.41 34.07
CA ILE A 212 1.33 -18.26 34.28
C ILE A 212 1.91 -17.11 33.44
N LEU A 213 1.15 -16.64 32.44
CA LEU A 213 1.49 -15.46 31.66
C LEU A 213 0.92 -14.21 32.32
N SER A 214 1.71 -13.16 32.34
CA SER A 214 1.25 -11.83 32.79
C SER A 214 0.74 -11.05 31.58
N GLU A 215 -0.42 -10.40 31.71
CA GLU A 215 -0.94 -9.50 30.67
C GLU A 215 0.13 -8.44 30.35
N ASP A 216 0.40 -8.24 29.05
CA ASP A 216 1.30 -7.18 28.60
C ASP A 216 0.58 -5.83 28.74
N MET A 217 0.75 -5.19 29.89
CA MET A 217 0.15 -3.88 30.16
C MET A 217 0.67 -2.78 29.20
N GLN A 218 1.78 -3.01 28.50
CA GLN A 218 2.25 -2.08 27.46
C GLN A 218 1.40 -2.16 26.18
N ALA A 219 0.74 -3.28 25.91
CA ALA A 219 -0.19 -3.40 24.78
C ALA A 219 -1.54 -2.67 25.01
N LEU A 220 -1.84 -2.26 26.24
CA LEU A 220 -3.08 -1.55 26.62
C LEU A 220 -2.95 -0.02 26.66
N ASP A 221 -1.76 0.52 26.59
CA ASP A 221 -1.54 1.97 26.46
C ASP A 221 -1.65 2.42 25.00
N GLU A 222 -2.81 2.15 24.36
CA GLU A 222 -3.08 2.70 23.04
C GLU A 222 -3.17 4.22 23.14
N VAL A 223 -2.11 4.88 22.67
CA VAL A 223 -2.02 6.34 22.64
C VAL A 223 -2.76 6.82 21.40
N VAL A 224 -3.74 7.67 21.60
CA VAL A 224 -4.54 8.28 20.52
C VAL A 224 -4.12 9.72 20.34
N VAL A 225 -3.93 10.14 19.10
CA VAL A 225 -3.67 11.56 18.78
C VAL A 225 -4.97 12.33 18.97
N VAL A 226 -4.95 13.35 19.82
CA VAL A 226 -6.09 14.24 20.06
C VAL A 226 -5.63 15.68 19.88
N GLY A 227 -6.17 16.32 18.86
CA GLY A 227 -5.88 17.74 18.60
C GLY A 227 -4.42 18.04 18.41
N TYR A 228 -3.81 18.70 19.38
CA TYR A 228 -2.41 19.10 19.38
C TYR A 228 -1.51 18.23 20.26
N GLY A 229 -2.01 17.08 20.74
CA GLY A 229 -1.25 16.19 21.61
C GLY A 229 -1.66 14.74 21.49
N THR A 230 -1.03 13.89 22.30
CA THR A 230 -1.35 12.48 22.42
C THR A 230 -1.88 12.21 23.82
N MET A 231 -2.99 11.49 23.93
CA MET A 231 -3.57 11.07 25.20
C MET A 231 -3.76 9.55 25.19
N LYS A 232 -3.77 8.94 26.38
CA LYS A 232 -4.11 7.53 26.50
C LYS A 232 -5.59 7.35 26.15
N LYS A 233 -5.93 6.28 25.44
CA LYS A 233 -7.30 5.98 25.04
C LYS A 233 -8.21 5.85 26.26
N SER A 234 -7.70 5.35 27.38
CA SER A 234 -8.37 5.27 28.68
C SER A 234 -8.80 6.63 29.24
N ASP A 235 -8.08 7.69 28.88
CA ASP A 235 -8.28 9.04 29.45
C ASP A 235 -9.28 9.86 28.61
N LEU A 236 -9.74 9.30 27.49
CA LEU A 236 -10.67 9.95 26.59
C LEU A 236 -12.11 9.61 26.95
N THR A 237 -12.86 10.62 27.39
CA THR A 237 -14.28 10.50 27.73
C THR A 237 -15.20 10.49 26.51
N GLY A 238 -14.67 10.79 25.31
CA GLY A 238 -15.42 10.87 24.04
C GLY A 238 -15.44 9.56 23.25
N SER A 239 -16.46 9.40 22.38
CA SER A 239 -16.56 8.27 21.46
C SER A 239 -15.56 8.43 20.31
N ILE A 240 -14.35 7.92 20.49
CA ILE A 240 -13.31 7.90 19.48
C ILE A 240 -13.18 6.49 18.90
N SER A 241 -13.17 6.37 17.58
CA SER A 241 -12.90 5.11 16.89
C SER A 241 -11.53 5.18 16.23
N ASN A 242 -10.65 4.23 16.56
CA ASN A 242 -9.33 4.09 15.97
C ASN A 242 -9.31 2.90 15.00
N VAL A 243 -8.75 3.09 13.80
CA VAL A 243 -8.54 2.06 12.80
C VAL A 243 -7.07 2.09 12.36
N LYS A 244 -6.34 1.03 12.64
CA LYS A 244 -4.92 0.88 12.28
C LYS A 244 -4.74 0.44 10.83
N SER A 245 -3.52 0.59 10.30
CA SER A 245 -3.19 0.34 8.89
C SER A 245 -3.47 -1.10 8.44
N ASP A 246 -3.29 -2.10 9.29
CA ASP A 246 -3.59 -3.51 9.03
C ASP A 246 -5.06 -3.74 8.67
N LYS A 247 -5.95 -3.04 9.38
CA LYS A 247 -7.40 -3.07 9.11
C LYS A 247 -7.80 -2.17 7.94
N LEU A 248 -7.03 -1.11 7.64
CA LEU A 248 -7.35 -0.18 6.55
C LEU A 248 -7.08 -0.81 5.17
N LEU A 249 -5.99 -1.56 5.04
CA LEU A 249 -5.45 -2.05 3.77
C LEU A 249 -5.83 -3.49 3.42
N ASN A 250 -6.77 -4.12 4.14
CA ASN A 250 -7.21 -5.48 3.88
C ASN A 250 -7.94 -5.68 2.54
N ARG A 251 -8.21 -4.59 1.81
CA ARG A 251 -8.71 -4.59 0.43
C ARG A 251 -8.06 -3.45 -0.36
N PRO A 252 -7.90 -3.58 -1.69
CA PRO A 252 -7.43 -2.48 -2.53
C PRO A 252 -8.42 -1.30 -2.45
N VAL A 253 -7.93 -0.14 -2.05
CA VAL A 253 -8.72 1.10 -2.01
C VAL A 253 -8.00 2.23 -2.72
N THR A 254 -8.75 3.12 -3.32
CA THR A 254 -8.20 4.28 -4.04
C THR A 254 -8.06 5.48 -3.12
N ASN A 255 -9.02 5.62 -2.21
CA ASN A 255 -9.15 6.78 -1.32
C ASN A 255 -9.19 6.30 0.13
N ILE A 256 -8.58 7.08 1.02
CA ILE A 256 -8.56 6.81 2.46
C ILE A 256 -9.98 6.75 3.07
N THR A 257 -10.90 7.59 2.56
CA THR A 257 -12.30 7.58 2.98
C THR A 257 -12.98 6.24 2.71
N GLN A 258 -12.69 5.64 1.54
CA GLN A 258 -13.21 4.33 1.17
C GLN A 258 -12.71 3.22 2.10
N SER A 259 -11.50 3.36 2.64
CA SER A 259 -10.93 2.36 3.56
C SER A 259 -11.70 2.25 4.88
N LEU A 260 -12.47 3.29 5.26
CA LEU A 260 -13.26 3.34 6.50
C LEU A 260 -14.64 2.72 6.36
N GLN A 261 -15.09 2.40 5.14
CA GLN A 261 -16.42 1.86 4.89
C GLN A 261 -16.67 0.55 5.67
N GLY A 262 -17.72 0.56 6.52
CA GLY A 262 -18.11 -0.60 7.34
C GLY A 262 -17.19 -0.90 8.53
N LYS A 263 -16.17 -0.05 8.80
CA LYS A 263 -15.19 -0.28 9.89
C LYS A 263 -15.40 0.60 11.11
N VAL A 264 -16.17 1.66 10.97
CA VAL A 264 -16.40 2.64 12.05
C VAL A 264 -17.89 2.84 12.25
N ALA A 265 -18.39 2.51 13.44
CA ALA A 265 -19.79 2.70 13.79
C ALA A 265 -20.18 4.19 13.75
N GLY A 266 -21.35 4.52 13.17
CA GLY A 266 -21.85 5.90 13.02
C GLY A 266 -21.11 6.71 11.93
N VAL A 267 -20.36 6.05 11.05
CA VAL A 267 -19.75 6.60 9.85
C VAL A 267 -20.37 5.94 8.63
N GLU A 268 -20.93 6.76 7.77
CA GLU A 268 -21.47 6.35 6.48
C GLU A 268 -20.54 6.80 5.37
N VAL A 269 -20.19 5.89 4.46
CA VAL A 269 -19.33 6.16 3.31
C VAL A 269 -20.13 5.87 2.05
N PHE A 270 -20.31 6.90 1.23
CA PHE A 270 -21.05 6.85 -0.02
C PHE A 270 -20.10 6.97 -1.19
N GLN A 271 -20.17 6.01 -2.08
CA GLN A 271 -19.47 6.05 -3.36
C GLN A 271 -20.51 6.08 -4.48
N ASN A 272 -20.64 7.23 -5.14
CA ASN A 272 -21.64 7.43 -6.20
C ASN A 272 -21.20 6.79 -7.54
N SER A 273 -19.91 6.53 -7.71
CA SER A 273 -19.35 5.97 -8.94
C SER A 273 -18.18 5.04 -8.62
N GLY A 274 -18.08 3.94 -9.36
CA GLY A 274 -16.91 3.05 -9.36
C GLY A 274 -15.76 3.54 -10.25
N ALA A 275 -15.85 4.75 -10.82
CA ALA A 275 -14.79 5.30 -11.66
C ALA A 275 -13.51 5.54 -10.85
N PRO A 276 -12.32 5.32 -11.44
CA PRO A 276 -11.05 5.69 -10.81
C PRO A 276 -11.05 7.16 -10.40
N GLY A 277 -10.58 7.45 -9.18
CA GLY A 277 -10.58 8.81 -8.65
C GLY A 277 -11.97 9.37 -8.31
N GLY A 278 -13.02 8.57 -8.41
CA GLY A 278 -14.39 9.00 -8.08
C GLY A 278 -14.49 9.55 -6.66
N HIS A 279 -15.25 10.64 -6.50
CA HIS A 279 -15.43 11.28 -5.20
C HIS A 279 -16.18 10.35 -4.23
N VAL A 280 -15.59 10.15 -3.06
CA VAL A 280 -16.15 9.33 -1.97
C VAL A 280 -16.57 10.27 -0.85
N ARG A 281 -17.87 10.33 -0.57
CA ARG A 281 -18.43 11.14 0.51
C ARG A 281 -18.44 10.37 1.81
N MET A 282 -18.16 11.05 2.89
CA MET A 282 -18.30 10.51 4.23
C MET A 282 -19.17 11.41 5.09
N ARG A 283 -20.03 10.78 5.89
CA ARG A 283 -20.88 11.43 6.89
C ARG A 283 -20.64 10.80 8.26
N ILE A 284 -20.63 11.64 9.27
CA ILE A 284 -20.52 11.22 10.67
C ILE A 284 -21.78 11.67 11.39
N ARG A 285 -22.59 10.71 11.85
CA ARG A 285 -23.85 10.96 12.58
C ARG A 285 -24.91 11.77 11.81
N GLY A 286 -24.88 11.74 10.47
CA GLY A 286 -25.89 12.38 9.62
C GLY A 286 -25.50 13.73 9.05
N ASP A 287 -26.49 14.46 8.52
CA ASP A 287 -26.34 15.75 7.87
C ASP A 287 -26.67 16.90 8.84
N ASN A 288 -25.78 17.87 8.97
CA ASN A 288 -25.96 19.05 9.83
C ASN A 288 -26.40 20.28 9.03
N SER A 289 -26.26 20.26 7.71
CA SER A 289 -26.55 21.42 6.85
C SER A 289 -27.25 21.02 5.56
N ILE A 290 -28.27 21.79 5.19
CA ILE A 290 -28.99 21.62 3.92
C ILE A 290 -28.22 22.30 2.76
N LYS A 291 -27.49 23.37 3.02
CA LYS A 291 -26.83 24.20 1.99
C LYS A 291 -25.31 24.10 1.96
N SER A 292 -24.69 23.62 3.03
CA SER A 292 -23.23 23.50 3.16
C SER A 292 -22.78 22.05 3.04
N SER A 293 -21.48 21.84 2.86
CA SER A 293 -20.90 20.50 2.91
C SER A 293 -21.11 19.85 4.27
N ASN A 294 -21.53 18.57 4.27
CA ASN A 294 -21.66 17.75 5.45
C ASN A 294 -20.45 16.81 5.64
N GLU A 295 -19.37 17.05 4.89
CA GLU A 295 -18.15 16.26 5.02
C GLU A 295 -17.38 16.64 6.29
N PRO A 296 -16.74 15.64 6.94
CA PRO A 296 -15.94 15.88 8.13
C PRO A 296 -14.66 16.62 7.79
N LEU A 297 -14.07 17.23 8.81
CA LEU A 297 -12.77 17.88 8.71
C LEU A 297 -11.64 16.86 8.76
N TYR A 298 -10.77 16.82 7.75
CA TYR A 298 -9.57 16.01 7.78
C TYR A 298 -8.40 16.78 8.39
N VAL A 299 -7.71 16.13 9.32
CA VAL A 299 -6.48 16.63 9.96
C VAL A 299 -5.41 15.57 9.77
N VAL A 300 -4.36 15.89 9.04
CA VAL A 300 -3.29 14.94 8.69
C VAL A 300 -2.00 15.38 9.36
N ASP A 301 -1.46 14.55 10.24
CA ASP A 301 -0.26 14.87 11.05
C ASP A 301 -0.33 16.27 11.69
N GLY A 302 -1.52 16.67 12.18
CA GLY A 302 -1.79 17.97 12.78
C GLY A 302 -2.09 19.10 11.78
N ILE A 303 -2.05 18.86 10.46
CA ILE A 303 -2.36 19.86 9.43
C ILE A 303 -3.84 19.81 9.09
N ILE A 304 -4.53 20.92 9.33
CA ILE A 304 -5.98 21.03 9.17
C ILE A 304 -6.37 21.30 7.70
N GLY A 305 -7.38 20.58 7.20
CA GLY A 305 -8.01 20.83 5.89
C GLY A 305 -7.26 20.24 4.71
N VAL A 306 -6.50 19.19 4.92
CA VAL A 306 -5.95 18.36 3.84
C VAL A 306 -7.10 17.57 3.20
N THR A 307 -7.16 17.53 1.87
CA THR A 307 -8.18 16.76 1.16
C THR A 307 -7.81 15.26 1.15
N SER A 308 -8.82 14.40 1.34
CA SER A 308 -8.64 12.95 1.40
C SER A 308 -8.08 12.34 0.10
N GLU A 309 -8.35 12.99 -1.03
CA GLU A 309 -7.89 12.56 -2.37
C GLU A 309 -6.37 12.64 -2.53
N LEU A 310 -5.71 13.55 -1.80
CA LEU A 310 -4.26 13.72 -1.86
C LEU A 310 -3.48 12.70 -1.02
N LEU A 311 -4.18 11.95 -0.16
CA LEU A 311 -3.55 10.98 0.72
C LEU A 311 -3.39 9.63 0.01
N ASN A 312 -2.19 9.06 0.14
CA ASN A 312 -1.97 7.68 -0.24
C ASN A 312 -2.38 6.78 0.93
N PRO A 313 -3.37 5.88 0.78
CA PRO A 313 -3.80 4.99 1.85
C PRO A 313 -2.66 4.16 2.46
N ASN A 314 -1.67 3.77 1.65
CA ASN A 314 -0.54 2.96 2.10
C ASN A 314 0.43 3.73 3.03
N ASP A 315 0.41 5.07 2.99
CA ASP A 315 1.24 5.92 3.87
C ASP A 315 0.61 6.15 5.23
N VAL A 316 -0.59 5.63 5.48
CA VAL A 316 -1.34 5.84 6.72
C VAL A 316 -0.95 4.79 7.76
N GLU A 317 -0.71 5.23 8.98
CA GLU A 317 -0.46 4.39 10.16
C GLU A 317 -1.78 4.10 10.90
N SER A 318 -2.56 5.16 11.18
CA SER A 318 -3.86 5.07 11.85
C SER A 318 -4.81 6.18 11.42
N ILE A 319 -6.10 5.94 11.62
CA ILE A 319 -7.16 6.93 11.47
C ILE A 319 -8.00 6.92 12.75
N GLU A 320 -8.12 8.09 13.35
CA GLU A 320 -9.04 8.33 14.46
C GLU A 320 -10.22 9.16 13.98
N VAL A 321 -11.44 8.71 14.32
CA VAL A 321 -12.67 9.43 13.98
C VAL A 321 -13.28 10.01 15.25
N LEU A 322 -13.25 11.34 15.37
CA LEU A 322 -13.87 12.09 16.45
C LEU A 322 -15.31 12.40 16.08
N LYS A 323 -16.24 11.84 16.85
CA LYS A 323 -17.68 11.91 16.57
C LYS A 323 -18.43 12.84 17.52
N ASP A 324 -17.87 13.08 18.72
CA ASP A 324 -18.51 13.85 19.77
C ASP A 324 -18.09 15.31 19.77
N ALA A 325 -19.02 16.18 20.14
CA ALA A 325 -18.79 17.62 20.22
C ALA A 325 -17.66 17.99 21.17
N SER A 326 -17.49 17.26 22.29
CA SER A 326 -16.38 17.46 23.23
C SER A 326 -15.03 17.20 22.60
N ALA A 327 -14.88 16.13 21.82
CA ALA A 327 -13.65 15.78 21.14
C ALA A 327 -13.35 16.70 19.95
N THR A 328 -14.38 17.23 19.29
CA THR A 328 -14.22 18.11 18.11
C THR A 328 -14.14 19.59 18.46
N ALA A 329 -14.43 19.99 19.72
CA ALA A 329 -14.47 21.40 20.16
C ALA A 329 -13.21 22.19 19.86
N ILE A 330 -12.02 21.58 19.95
CA ILE A 330 -10.74 22.21 19.66
C ILE A 330 -10.58 22.66 18.20
N TYR A 331 -11.38 22.09 17.29
CA TYR A 331 -11.41 22.44 15.85
C TYR A 331 -12.46 23.51 15.54
N GLY A 332 -13.21 23.97 16.56
CA GLY A 332 -14.25 24.99 16.45
C GLY A 332 -15.37 24.58 15.48
N ALA A 333 -16.00 25.56 14.84
CA ALA A 333 -17.11 25.34 13.90
C ALA A 333 -16.76 24.41 12.73
N ARG A 334 -15.50 24.34 12.33
CA ARG A 334 -15.04 23.42 11.26
C ARG A 334 -15.14 21.94 11.65
N GLY A 335 -15.16 21.64 12.94
CA GLY A 335 -15.34 20.29 13.47
C GLY A 335 -16.80 19.85 13.66
N ALA A 336 -17.79 20.69 13.29
CA ALA A 336 -19.20 20.40 13.53
C ALA A 336 -19.71 19.12 12.87
N ASN A 337 -19.18 18.76 11.71
CA ASN A 337 -19.50 17.52 10.98
C ASN A 337 -18.63 16.32 11.40
N GLY A 338 -17.90 16.42 12.51
CA GLY A 338 -16.90 15.45 12.94
C GLY A 338 -15.51 15.74 12.37
N VAL A 339 -14.52 15.07 12.95
CA VAL A 339 -13.10 15.24 12.55
C VAL A 339 -12.48 13.88 12.32
N VAL A 340 -11.71 13.75 11.25
CA VAL A 340 -10.93 12.57 10.88
C VAL A 340 -9.46 12.92 11.05
N LEU A 341 -8.84 12.38 12.08
CA LEU A 341 -7.42 12.50 12.31
C LEU A 341 -6.71 11.38 11.57
N VAL A 342 -5.73 11.73 10.78
CA VAL A 342 -4.92 10.79 10.01
C VAL A 342 -3.48 10.90 10.46
N THR A 343 -2.96 9.83 11.01
CA THR A 343 -1.54 9.71 11.34
C THR A 343 -0.83 8.94 10.23
N THR A 344 0.23 9.53 9.67
CA THR A 344 0.98 8.86 8.60
C THR A 344 2.19 8.11 9.14
N LYS A 345 2.60 7.06 8.43
CA LYS A 345 3.79 6.25 8.75
C LYS A 345 5.03 7.14 8.82
N ARG A 346 5.83 7.01 9.87
CA ARG A 346 7.09 7.72 10.11
C ARG A 346 8.27 6.75 10.20
N GLY A 347 9.47 7.28 10.45
CA GLY A 347 10.65 6.49 10.75
C GLY A 347 10.47 5.62 12.00
N LEU A 348 11.22 4.54 12.08
CA LEU A 348 11.24 3.62 13.22
C LEU A 348 12.63 3.59 13.82
N LYS A 349 12.72 3.34 15.13
CA LYS A 349 14.01 3.06 15.78
C LYS A 349 14.52 1.68 15.35
N GLY A 350 15.84 1.53 15.27
CA GLY A 350 16.50 0.29 14.98
C GLY A 350 17.09 0.20 13.57
N LYS A 351 17.46 -1.02 13.16
CA LYS A 351 18.07 -1.28 11.84
C LYS A 351 17.11 -0.89 10.71
N PRO A 352 17.63 -0.38 9.58
CA PRO A 352 16.80 -0.06 8.43
C PRO A 352 16.01 -1.27 7.94
N ILE A 353 14.69 -1.09 7.80
CA ILE A 353 13.78 -2.08 7.23
C ILE A 353 13.32 -1.54 5.88
N VAL A 354 13.56 -2.31 4.83
CA VAL A 354 13.06 -2.03 3.48
C VAL A 354 11.87 -2.95 3.24
N SER A 355 10.73 -2.37 2.87
CA SER A 355 9.50 -3.10 2.59
C SER A 355 8.99 -2.75 1.20
N TYR A 356 8.51 -3.76 0.49
CA TYR A 356 7.78 -3.61 -0.75
C TYR A 356 6.35 -4.11 -0.55
N GLU A 357 5.39 -3.27 -0.92
CA GLU A 357 3.97 -3.59 -0.93
C GLU A 357 3.43 -3.38 -2.34
N GLY A 358 2.72 -4.37 -2.89
CA GLY A 358 2.15 -4.26 -4.21
C GLY A 358 0.94 -5.15 -4.40
N TYR A 359 0.04 -4.74 -5.30
CA TYR A 359 -1.07 -5.56 -5.73
C TYR A 359 -1.40 -5.30 -7.20
N MET A 360 -2.03 -6.28 -7.83
CA MET A 360 -2.69 -6.17 -9.12
C MET A 360 -4.17 -6.50 -8.95
N ALA A 361 -5.03 -5.76 -9.62
CA ALA A 361 -6.47 -5.97 -9.60
C ALA A 361 -7.01 -6.02 -11.02
N ILE A 362 -7.96 -6.93 -11.26
CA ILE A 362 -8.69 -7.07 -12.51
C ILE A 362 -10.14 -6.67 -12.24
N GLY A 363 -10.62 -5.65 -12.94
CA GLY A 363 -11.99 -5.17 -12.86
C GLY A 363 -12.76 -5.50 -14.12
N THR A 364 -13.96 -6.07 -13.96
CA THR A 364 -14.90 -6.33 -15.05
C THR A 364 -16.25 -5.72 -14.73
N PRO A 365 -17.09 -5.38 -15.71
CA PRO A 365 -18.47 -5.01 -15.45
C PRO A 365 -19.19 -6.14 -14.69
N ALA A 366 -19.80 -5.84 -13.57
CA ALA A 366 -20.51 -6.85 -12.76
C ALA A 366 -21.75 -7.38 -13.47
N LYS A 367 -22.45 -6.51 -14.20
CA LYS A 367 -23.62 -6.83 -15.01
C LYS A 367 -23.76 -5.80 -16.11
N LYS A 368 -24.13 -6.22 -17.30
CA LYS A 368 -24.62 -5.36 -18.38
C LYS A 368 -26.14 -5.30 -18.31
N ILE A 369 -26.70 -4.24 -18.84
CA ILE A 369 -28.16 -4.07 -18.97
C ILE A 369 -28.57 -4.74 -20.28
N ASP A 370 -29.58 -5.58 -20.23
CA ASP A 370 -30.15 -6.17 -21.43
C ASP A 370 -30.84 -5.07 -22.25
N VAL A 371 -30.31 -4.78 -23.42
CA VAL A 371 -30.85 -3.80 -24.37
C VAL A 371 -31.31 -4.53 -25.62
N LEU A 372 -32.19 -3.89 -26.39
CA LEU A 372 -32.68 -4.47 -27.64
C LEU A 372 -31.56 -4.56 -28.68
N ASN A 373 -31.44 -5.67 -29.39
CA ASN A 373 -30.63 -5.74 -30.58
C ASN A 373 -31.27 -4.96 -31.75
N SER A 374 -30.59 -4.85 -32.87
CA SER A 374 -31.06 -4.04 -34.01
C SER A 374 -32.40 -4.52 -34.57
N GLU A 375 -32.67 -5.84 -34.64
CA GLU A 375 -33.92 -6.39 -35.11
C GLU A 375 -35.08 -6.12 -34.14
N GLU A 376 -34.89 -6.39 -32.88
CA GLU A 376 -35.85 -6.11 -31.79
C GLU A 376 -36.15 -4.61 -31.68
N PHE A 377 -35.10 -3.79 -31.77
CA PHE A 377 -35.24 -2.34 -31.80
C PHE A 377 -36.15 -1.89 -32.97
N MET A 378 -35.94 -2.41 -34.18
CA MET A 378 -36.75 -2.05 -35.33
C MET A 378 -38.20 -2.55 -35.19
N GLN A 379 -38.45 -3.71 -34.60
CA GLN A 379 -39.81 -4.19 -34.32
C GLN A 379 -40.57 -3.22 -33.41
N VAL A 380 -39.95 -2.84 -32.30
CA VAL A 380 -40.54 -1.85 -31.36
C VAL A 380 -40.73 -0.49 -32.02
N TYR A 381 -39.71 -0.03 -32.76
CA TYR A 381 -39.73 1.27 -33.42
C TYR A 381 -40.80 1.34 -34.51
N ASN A 382 -40.93 0.32 -35.33
CA ASN A 382 -41.97 0.21 -36.36
C ASN A 382 -43.37 0.17 -35.72
N SER A 383 -43.55 -0.54 -34.61
CA SER A 383 -44.80 -0.57 -33.85
C SER A 383 -45.20 0.81 -33.35
N LEU A 384 -44.22 1.63 -32.89
CA LEU A 384 -44.48 3.01 -32.53
C LEU A 384 -44.90 3.87 -33.71
N TYR A 385 -44.33 3.64 -34.90
CA TYR A 385 -44.69 4.33 -36.13
C TYR A 385 -46.10 3.99 -36.59
N GLU A 386 -46.44 2.69 -36.60
CA GLU A 386 -47.81 2.23 -36.97
C GLU A 386 -48.85 2.68 -35.92
N ASN A 387 -48.50 2.69 -34.66
CA ASN A 387 -49.37 3.26 -33.61
C ASN A 387 -49.63 4.73 -33.80
N ALA A 388 -48.63 5.53 -34.24
CA ALA A 388 -48.82 6.94 -34.56
C ALA A 388 -49.83 7.11 -35.70
N LYS A 389 -49.75 6.29 -36.77
CA LYS A 389 -50.70 6.28 -37.86
C LYS A 389 -52.13 5.95 -37.42
N LYS A 390 -52.26 4.97 -36.48
CA LYS A 390 -53.54 4.51 -35.97
C LYS A 390 -54.21 5.53 -35.01
N TYR A 391 -53.45 6.12 -34.09
CA TYR A 391 -54.00 6.91 -33.00
C TYR A 391 -53.91 8.43 -33.20
N ASP A 392 -53.09 8.92 -34.13
CA ASP A 392 -53.04 10.33 -34.57
C ASP A 392 -52.92 10.42 -36.08
N PRO A 393 -53.96 9.99 -36.83
CA PRO A 393 -53.93 9.94 -38.30
C PRO A 393 -53.70 11.32 -38.91
N LYS A 394 -54.28 12.40 -38.34
CA LYS A 394 -54.05 13.76 -38.83
C LYS A 394 -52.59 14.18 -38.70
N GLY A 395 -51.99 13.99 -37.54
CA GLY A 395 -50.56 14.27 -37.33
C GLY A 395 -49.66 13.41 -38.21
N TYR A 396 -50.09 12.20 -38.53
CA TYR A 396 -49.37 11.31 -39.43
C TYR A 396 -49.42 11.86 -40.89
N GLU A 397 -50.60 12.27 -41.36
CA GLU A 397 -50.80 12.87 -42.69
C GLU A 397 -50.08 14.21 -42.84
N GLU A 398 -50.05 15.01 -41.79
CA GLU A 398 -49.33 16.30 -41.70
C GLU A 398 -47.80 16.12 -41.62
N GLY A 399 -47.28 14.87 -41.64
CA GLY A 399 -45.85 14.60 -41.58
C GLY A 399 -45.20 14.78 -40.20
N LYS A 400 -45.98 14.92 -39.12
CA LYS A 400 -45.48 15.09 -37.74
C LYS A 400 -44.56 13.94 -37.31
N TYR A 401 -44.75 12.74 -37.88
CA TYR A 401 -44.00 11.52 -37.58
C TYR A 401 -43.05 11.10 -38.72
N ALA A 402 -42.81 11.92 -39.69
CA ALA A 402 -41.93 11.61 -40.83
C ALA A 402 -40.53 11.21 -40.41
N ASN A 403 -40.00 11.82 -39.34
CA ASN A 403 -38.69 11.49 -38.77
C ASN A 403 -38.61 10.06 -38.17
N ARG A 404 -39.74 9.39 -37.99
CA ARG A 404 -39.77 8.03 -37.47
C ARG A 404 -39.59 6.95 -38.55
N ASN A 405 -39.57 7.32 -39.81
CA ASN A 405 -39.21 6.36 -40.87
C ASN A 405 -37.69 6.27 -41.04
N LEU A 406 -37.04 5.45 -40.20
CA LEU A 406 -35.59 5.31 -40.20
C LEU A 406 -35.02 4.81 -41.52
N PRO A 407 -35.58 3.79 -42.22
CA PRO A 407 -35.03 3.34 -43.50
C PRO A 407 -35.01 4.45 -44.55
N SER A 408 -36.06 5.27 -44.64
CA SER A 408 -36.10 6.39 -45.56
C SER A 408 -35.17 7.54 -45.19
N ASN A 409 -35.03 7.83 -43.90
CA ASN A 409 -34.21 8.92 -43.40
C ASN A 409 -32.71 8.60 -43.39
N TYR A 410 -32.37 7.31 -43.21
CA TYR A 410 -30.98 6.83 -43.05
C TYR A 410 -30.72 5.58 -43.94
N PRO A 411 -30.85 5.68 -45.28
CA PRO A 411 -30.78 4.53 -46.18
C PRO A 411 -29.45 3.77 -46.09
N ASN A 412 -28.37 4.39 -45.64
CA ASN A 412 -27.07 3.77 -45.47
C ASN A 412 -26.97 2.79 -44.27
N LEU A 413 -27.99 2.76 -43.43
CA LEU A 413 -28.05 1.87 -42.25
C LEU A 413 -28.90 0.63 -42.54
N PHE A 414 -29.54 0.54 -43.71
CA PHE A 414 -30.48 -0.50 -44.07
C PHE A 414 -30.13 -1.11 -45.43
N ASP A 415 -30.52 -2.35 -45.63
CA ASP A 415 -30.47 -3.01 -46.91
C ASP A 415 -31.69 -2.62 -47.79
N ALA A 416 -31.76 -3.16 -49.02
CA ALA A 416 -32.86 -2.91 -49.95
C ALA A 416 -34.23 -3.36 -49.41
N ASN A 417 -34.27 -4.26 -48.44
CA ASN A 417 -35.47 -4.78 -47.80
C ASN A 417 -35.84 -4.03 -46.53
N GLY A 418 -35.07 -3.00 -46.13
CA GLY A 418 -35.29 -2.25 -44.91
C GLY A 418 -34.80 -2.96 -43.65
N LYS A 419 -33.95 -3.99 -43.77
CA LYS A 419 -33.33 -4.67 -42.66
C LYS A 419 -32.05 -3.88 -42.23
N PRO A 420 -31.80 -3.70 -40.92
CA PRO A 420 -30.56 -3.09 -40.45
C PRO A 420 -29.31 -3.78 -40.95
N LEU A 421 -28.33 -3.02 -41.40
CA LEU A 421 -27.02 -3.53 -41.83
C LEU A 421 -26.05 -3.76 -40.66
N TYR A 422 -26.32 -3.17 -39.53
CA TYR A 422 -25.44 -3.19 -38.35
C TYR A 422 -26.23 -3.59 -37.10
N ASP A 423 -25.52 -4.26 -36.18
CA ASP A 423 -26.03 -4.63 -34.85
C ASP A 423 -24.90 -4.41 -33.84
N THR A 424 -24.89 -3.24 -33.22
CA THR A 424 -23.80 -2.80 -32.34
C THR A 424 -24.23 -2.85 -30.88
N ASP A 425 -23.59 -3.70 -30.10
CA ASP A 425 -23.68 -3.63 -28.64
C ASP A 425 -22.73 -2.53 -28.12
N TRP A 426 -23.28 -1.37 -27.86
CA TRP A 426 -22.54 -0.22 -27.38
C TRP A 426 -21.94 -0.43 -25.99
N GLN A 427 -22.45 -1.37 -25.19
CA GLN A 427 -21.85 -1.71 -23.91
C GLN A 427 -20.56 -2.50 -24.10
N ASP A 428 -20.50 -3.39 -25.09
CA ASP A 428 -19.27 -4.12 -25.43
C ASP A 428 -18.19 -3.18 -25.97
N GLU A 429 -18.58 -2.19 -26.75
CA GLU A 429 -17.66 -1.19 -27.30
C GLU A 429 -17.15 -0.19 -26.25
N ALA A 430 -17.93 0.09 -25.21
CA ALA A 430 -17.59 1.08 -24.19
C ALA A 430 -16.88 0.50 -22.96
N TYR A 431 -17.12 -0.77 -22.67
CA TYR A 431 -16.55 -1.42 -21.48
C TYR A 431 -15.37 -2.33 -21.85
N ARG A 432 -14.45 -2.43 -20.91
CA ARG A 432 -13.27 -3.30 -21.02
C ARG A 432 -12.99 -4.02 -19.71
N THR A 433 -12.22 -5.08 -19.78
CA THR A 433 -11.52 -5.62 -18.62
C THR A 433 -10.40 -4.66 -18.26
N ALA A 434 -10.47 -4.10 -17.06
CA ALA A 434 -9.52 -3.12 -16.55
C ALA A 434 -8.46 -3.81 -15.68
N ILE A 435 -7.19 -3.57 -15.99
CA ILE A 435 -6.07 -4.05 -15.17
C ILE A 435 -5.49 -2.85 -14.43
N SER A 436 -5.45 -2.93 -13.11
CA SER A 436 -4.91 -1.91 -12.23
C SER A 436 -3.79 -2.49 -11.39
N HIS A 437 -2.79 -1.70 -11.07
CA HIS A 437 -1.69 -2.12 -10.19
C HIS A 437 -1.19 -0.98 -9.30
N ASN A 438 -0.64 -1.35 -8.16
CA ASN A 438 -0.04 -0.44 -7.20
C ASN A 438 1.27 -1.03 -6.69
N HIS A 439 2.28 -0.19 -6.57
CA HIS A 439 3.60 -0.54 -6.08
C HIS A 439 4.07 0.51 -5.08
N GLN A 440 4.54 0.08 -3.92
CA GLN A 440 5.14 0.95 -2.93
C GLN A 440 6.41 0.34 -2.38
N ILE A 441 7.45 1.14 -2.32
CA ILE A 441 8.69 0.83 -1.62
C ILE A 441 8.80 1.78 -0.45
N SER A 442 9.10 1.24 0.72
CA SER A 442 9.38 2.05 1.91
C SER A 442 10.67 1.60 2.58
N MET A 443 11.40 2.55 3.13
CA MET A 443 12.56 2.33 3.97
C MET A 443 12.37 3.10 5.27
N ARG A 444 12.39 2.41 6.39
CA ARG A 444 12.21 3.00 7.73
C ARG A 444 13.34 2.53 8.63
N GLY A 445 13.94 3.44 9.38
CA GLY A 445 15.03 3.08 10.30
C GLY A 445 15.42 4.24 11.19
N GLY A 446 16.43 4.03 12.02
CA GLY A 446 16.96 5.09 12.87
C GLY A 446 17.77 4.59 14.06
N THR A 447 18.22 5.52 14.85
CA THR A 447 18.83 5.32 16.15
C THR A 447 17.84 5.67 17.25
N ASP A 448 18.27 5.65 18.52
CA ASP A 448 17.42 6.10 19.64
C ASP A 448 17.07 7.59 19.55
N ASN A 449 17.94 8.37 18.92
CA ASN A 449 17.77 9.82 18.84
C ASN A 449 17.22 10.31 17.51
N THR A 450 17.42 9.59 16.41
CA THR A 450 17.01 10.05 15.08
C THR A 450 16.34 8.91 14.32
N THR A 451 15.13 9.17 13.83
CA THR A 451 14.40 8.23 12.98
C THR A 451 14.13 8.85 11.61
N TYR A 452 14.15 8.02 10.57
CA TYR A 452 13.90 8.44 9.20
C TYR A 452 12.98 7.45 8.49
N GLY A 453 12.22 7.99 7.54
CA GLY A 453 11.37 7.21 6.65
C GLY A 453 11.39 7.76 5.24
N LEU A 454 11.50 6.86 4.26
CA LEU A 454 11.38 7.14 2.83
C LEU A 454 10.28 6.25 2.27
N PHE A 455 9.33 6.85 1.55
CA PHE A 455 8.20 6.15 0.94
C PHE A 455 8.09 6.61 -0.50
N VAL A 456 8.04 5.69 -1.44
CA VAL A 456 7.84 5.97 -2.86
C VAL A 456 6.78 5.03 -3.38
N SER A 457 5.75 5.56 -4.05
CA SER A 457 4.69 4.74 -4.61
C SER A 457 4.28 5.17 -6.01
N TYR A 458 3.84 4.19 -6.77
CA TYR A 458 3.22 4.34 -8.07
C TYR A 458 1.94 3.52 -8.12
N LYS A 459 0.84 4.16 -8.52
CA LYS A 459 -0.46 3.53 -8.74
C LYS A 459 -0.94 3.84 -10.16
N ASP A 460 -1.37 2.81 -10.88
CA ASP A 460 -2.08 2.92 -12.15
C ASP A 460 -3.42 2.19 -12.00
N GLU A 461 -4.50 2.94 -11.97
CA GLU A 461 -5.85 2.44 -11.82
C GLU A 461 -6.63 2.70 -13.10
N ASN A 462 -6.96 1.63 -13.81
CA ASN A 462 -7.76 1.69 -15.01
C ASN A 462 -9.24 1.43 -14.68
N GLY A 463 -10.13 2.21 -15.28
CA GLY A 463 -11.56 1.98 -15.16
C GLY A 463 -12.08 1.00 -16.20
N ILE A 464 -13.21 0.36 -15.87
CA ILE A 464 -13.94 -0.54 -16.79
C ILE A 464 -14.52 0.18 -18.00
N MET A 465 -14.76 1.49 -17.93
CA MET A 465 -15.13 2.30 -19.07
C MET A 465 -13.87 2.76 -19.80
N LEU A 466 -13.85 2.67 -21.12
CA LEU A 466 -12.73 3.11 -21.95
C LEU A 466 -12.31 4.53 -21.60
N GLU A 467 -11.01 4.84 -21.71
CA GLU A 467 -10.39 6.13 -21.44
C GLU A 467 -10.50 6.62 -19.98
N SER A 468 -11.19 5.90 -19.09
CA SER A 468 -11.20 6.24 -17.67
C SER A 468 -9.98 5.64 -16.94
N GLY A 469 -9.36 6.44 -16.09
CA GLY A 469 -8.20 5.97 -15.32
C GLY A 469 -7.59 7.04 -14.42
N LEU A 470 -6.74 6.59 -13.49
CA LEU A 470 -5.99 7.43 -12.56
C LEU A 470 -4.57 6.91 -12.43
N LYS A 471 -3.59 7.80 -12.61
CA LYS A 471 -2.19 7.52 -12.29
C LYS A 471 -1.73 8.42 -11.17
N ARG A 472 -1.17 7.82 -10.11
CA ARG A 472 -0.64 8.55 -8.96
C ARG A 472 0.83 8.21 -8.75
N TYR A 473 1.63 9.23 -8.58
CA TYR A 473 3.03 9.16 -8.16
C TYR A 473 3.15 9.86 -6.82
N SER A 474 3.65 9.17 -5.81
CA SER A 474 3.81 9.73 -4.47
C SER A 474 5.22 9.52 -3.97
N GLY A 475 5.76 10.54 -3.30
CA GLY A 475 7.02 10.47 -2.58
C GLY A 475 6.88 11.16 -1.22
N LYS A 476 7.34 10.51 -0.15
CA LYS A 476 7.34 11.07 1.20
C LYS A 476 8.66 10.77 1.90
N ILE A 477 9.20 11.78 2.55
CA ILE A 477 10.39 11.67 3.41
C ILE A 477 10.02 12.22 4.78
N THR A 478 10.38 11.51 5.82
CA THR A 478 10.22 11.93 7.22
C THR A 478 11.56 11.85 7.94
N LEU A 479 11.83 12.82 8.80
CA LEU A 479 12.99 12.85 9.67
C LEU A 479 12.58 13.43 11.02
N ASP A 480 12.80 12.70 12.10
CA ASP A 480 12.53 13.14 13.45
C ASP A 480 13.79 12.93 14.29
N THR A 481 14.26 13.97 14.98
CA THR A 481 15.49 13.94 15.78
C THR A 481 15.23 14.49 17.18
N LYS A 482 15.54 13.71 18.20
CA LYS A 482 15.56 14.11 19.60
C LYS A 482 16.87 14.83 19.87
N VAL A 483 16.84 16.16 19.84
CA VAL A 483 18.04 17.01 20.06
C VAL A 483 18.41 17.05 21.52
N LYS A 484 17.39 17.08 22.38
CA LYS A 484 17.49 17.02 23.87
C LYS A 484 16.30 16.25 24.41
N ASP A 485 16.33 15.83 25.68
CA ASP A 485 15.21 15.08 26.27
C ASP A 485 13.88 15.84 26.22
N TRP A 486 13.94 17.15 26.25
CA TRP A 486 12.79 18.05 26.16
C TRP A 486 12.55 18.63 24.77
N LEU A 487 13.43 18.35 23.75
CA LEU A 487 13.34 18.96 22.43
C LEU A 487 13.45 17.89 21.34
N THR A 488 12.38 17.66 20.63
CA THR A 488 12.35 16.87 19.38
C THR A 488 12.09 17.81 18.20
N VAL A 489 12.91 17.70 17.17
CA VAL A 489 12.76 18.43 15.91
C VAL A 489 12.46 17.41 14.80
N GLY A 490 11.38 17.65 14.09
CA GLY A 490 10.97 16.77 13.01
C GLY A 490 10.51 17.52 11.78
N GLY A 491 10.62 16.87 10.64
CA GLY A 491 10.16 17.39 9.36
C GLY A 491 9.60 16.29 8.47
N MET A 492 8.64 16.67 7.62
CA MET A 492 8.07 15.81 6.61
C MET A 492 7.95 16.58 5.29
N LEU A 493 8.38 15.95 4.22
CA LEU A 493 8.13 16.40 2.85
C LEU A 493 7.32 15.33 2.13
N SER A 494 6.16 15.70 1.61
CA SER A 494 5.32 14.82 0.80
C SER A 494 5.01 15.49 -0.54
N VAL A 495 5.22 14.75 -1.62
CA VAL A 495 4.92 15.19 -2.99
C VAL A 495 4.02 14.15 -3.63
N ASN A 496 2.88 14.62 -4.15
CA ASN A 496 1.92 13.78 -4.86
C ASN A 496 1.58 14.40 -6.20
N GLN A 497 1.64 13.60 -7.26
CA GLN A 497 1.14 13.94 -8.57
C GLN A 497 0.05 12.95 -8.95
N VAL A 498 -1.14 13.47 -9.28
CA VAL A 498 -2.29 12.68 -9.72
C VAL A 498 -2.67 13.14 -11.12
N ASN A 499 -2.67 12.19 -12.05
CA ASN A 499 -3.18 12.38 -13.41
C ASN A 499 -4.45 11.54 -13.52
N GLU A 500 -5.57 12.18 -13.78
CA GLU A 500 -6.87 11.53 -13.81
C GLU A 500 -7.58 11.81 -15.13
N ASN A 501 -8.04 10.76 -15.79
CA ASN A 501 -8.93 10.82 -16.93
C ASN A 501 -10.33 10.44 -16.45
N ARG A 502 -11.22 11.42 -16.39
CA ARG A 502 -12.61 11.23 -15.97
C ARG A 502 -13.51 11.09 -17.18
N VAL A 503 -14.28 10.02 -17.20
CA VAL A 503 -15.44 9.90 -18.08
C VAL A 503 -16.68 10.25 -17.27
N PHE A 504 -17.49 11.19 -17.74
CA PHE A 504 -18.71 11.57 -17.04
C PHE A 504 -19.70 10.41 -17.04
N THR A 505 -19.94 9.84 -15.87
CA THR A 505 -20.83 8.68 -15.67
C THR A 505 -22.13 9.00 -14.98
N LEU A 506 -22.33 10.25 -14.50
CA LEU A 506 -23.46 10.65 -13.66
C LEU A 506 -24.42 11.57 -14.37
N THR A 507 -25.69 11.31 -14.18
CA THR A 507 -26.97 12.04 -14.25
C THR A 507 -27.15 13.26 -15.17
N ASP A 508 -26.14 13.77 -15.83
CA ASP A 508 -26.29 14.86 -16.78
C ASP A 508 -26.66 14.34 -18.18
N THR A 509 -27.35 15.14 -18.98
CA THR A 509 -27.81 14.83 -20.35
C THR A 509 -26.68 14.50 -21.34
N GLY A 510 -25.59 13.99 -20.86
CA GLY A 510 -24.40 13.62 -21.64
C GLY A 510 -23.49 12.68 -20.91
N ALA A 511 -23.99 12.00 -19.87
CA ALA A 511 -23.23 10.97 -19.20
C ALA A 511 -22.92 9.81 -20.16
N ALA A 512 -21.65 9.39 -20.22
CA ALA A 512 -21.23 8.31 -21.12
C ALA A 512 -22.01 7.00 -20.88
N SER A 513 -22.31 6.67 -19.61
CA SER A 513 -23.13 5.50 -19.26
C SER A 513 -24.53 5.56 -19.84
N ARG A 514 -25.16 6.75 -19.88
CA ARG A 514 -26.45 6.97 -20.50
C ARG A 514 -26.35 6.88 -22.01
N SER A 515 -25.34 7.51 -22.61
CA SER A 515 -25.11 7.49 -24.05
C SER A 515 -24.92 6.07 -24.58
N VAL A 516 -24.21 5.20 -23.84
CA VAL A 516 -24.02 3.80 -24.17
C VAL A 516 -25.35 3.04 -24.26
N LEU A 517 -26.32 3.36 -23.39
CA LEU A 517 -27.63 2.71 -23.37
C LEU A 517 -28.64 3.31 -24.35
N GLU A 518 -28.51 4.60 -24.69
CA GLU A 518 -29.46 5.33 -25.54
C GLU A 518 -29.03 5.37 -27.01
N THR A 519 -27.78 5.02 -27.33
CA THR A 519 -27.34 4.97 -28.73
C THR A 519 -27.98 3.79 -29.44
N LEU A 520 -28.49 4.03 -30.63
CA LEU A 520 -29.24 3.05 -31.41
C LEU A 520 -28.33 1.89 -31.85
N PRO A 521 -28.76 0.63 -31.72
CA PRO A 521 -27.96 -0.53 -32.10
C PRO A 521 -27.72 -0.65 -33.62
N ILE A 522 -28.52 0.03 -34.42
CA ILE A 522 -28.38 0.07 -35.90
C ILE A 522 -27.24 0.95 -36.37
N ILE A 523 -26.59 1.71 -35.48
CA ILE A 523 -25.48 2.61 -35.80
C ILE A 523 -24.15 1.86 -35.64
N PRO A 524 -23.27 1.82 -36.68
CA PRO A 524 -21.98 1.17 -36.57
C PRO A 524 -20.97 2.04 -35.81
N VAL A 525 -20.00 1.41 -35.15
CA VAL A 525 -18.85 2.11 -34.53
C VAL A 525 -18.05 2.88 -35.61
N LYS A 526 -17.88 2.26 -36.79
CA LYS A 526 -17.23 2.88 -37.95
C LYS A 526 -17.98 2.49 -39.23
N TYR A 527 -18.15 3.47 -40.09
CA TYR A 527 -18.65 3.20 -41.44
C TYR A 527 -17.57 2.58 -42.36
N PRO A 528 -17.92 1.91 -43.47
CA PRO A 528 -16.96 1.32 -44.40
C PRO A 528 -15.95 2.33 -44.97
N ASP A 529 -16.29 3.58 -45.03
CA ASP A 529 -15.41 4.69 -45.47
C ASP A 529 -14.45 5.17 -44.38
N GLY A 530 -14.40 4.50 -43.22
CA GLY A 530 -13.56 4.79 -42.07
C GLY A 530 -14.02 5.97 -41.22
N ARG A 531 -15.16 6.59 -41.54
CA ARG A 531 -15.76 7.66 -40.73
C ARG A 531 -16.40 7.04 -39.49
N SER A 532 -16.20 7.68 -38.33
CA SER A 532 -16.97 7.41 -37.12
C SER A 532 -18.29 8.20 -37.16
N GLU A 533 -19.27 7.76 -36.35
CA GLU A 533 -20.57 8.45 -36.16
C GLU A 533 -20.44 9.94 -35.81
N GLU A 534 -19.35 10.35 -35.18
CA GLU A 534 -19.09 11.71 -34.75
C GLU A 534 -19.28 12.80 -35.82
N ARG A 535 -19.14 12.48 -37.10
CA ARG A 535 -19.28 13.45 -38.19
C ARG A 535 -20.72 13.76 -38.60
N ARG A 536 -21.69 12.90 -38.24
CA ARG A 536 -23.09 13.07 -38.67
C ARG A 536 -23.99 13.73 -37.64
N VAL A 537 -23.69 13.61 -36.35
CA VAL A 537 -24.56 14.13 -35.25
C VAL A 537 -24.15 15.51 -34.79
N GLY A 538 -23.69 16.37 -35.67
CA GLY A 538 -23.45 17.80 -35.41
C GLY A 538 -22.34 18.08 -34.36
N LYS A 539 -21.99 19.38 -34.28
CA LYS A 539 -20.90 19.88 -33.40
C LYS A 539 -21.05 19.59 -31.90
N GLU A 540 -22.21 19.17 -31.46
CA GLU A 540 -22.53 18.98 -30.03
C GLU A 540 -22.06 17.61 -29.49
N CYS A 541 -21.88 16.59 -30.35
CA CYS A 541 -21.33 15.29 -29.94
C CYS A 541 -19.80 15.18 -30.00
N ARG A 542 -19.11 16.20 -30.54
CA ARG A 542 -17.66 16.17 -30.77
C ARG A 542 -16.80 16.07 -29.51
N SER A 543 -17.31 16.39 -28.35
CA SER A 543 -16.48 16.51 -27.13
C SER A 543 -16.47 15.29 -26.23
N ARG A 544 -17.22 14.21 -26.57
CA ARG A 544 -17.52 13.17 -25.57
C ARG A 544 -16.93 11.79 -25.82
N TRP A 545 -16.55 11.45 -27.06
CA TRP A 545 -16.11 10.11 -27.42
C TRP A 545 -14.80 10.03 -28.22
N SER A 546 -14.18 11.16 -28.57
CA SER A 546 -12.92 11.13 -29.32
C SER A 546 -11.73 10.91 -28.40
N PRO A 547 -10.93 9.83 -28.60
CA PRO A 547 -9.68 9.63 -27.87
C PRO A 547 -8.55 10.59 -28.29
N TYR A 548 -8.79 11.54 -29.22
CA TYR A 548 -7.77 12.37 -29.86
C TYR A 548 -7.96 13.88 -29.66
N HIS A 549 -8.38 14.31 -28.47
CA HIS A 549 -8.31 15.74 -28.13
C HIS A 549 -7.58 15.99 -26.82
#